data_d70d6deaacd683d104408c7f678135a5
#
_entry.id   d70d6deaacd683d104408c7f678135a5
#
_cell.length_a   1.000
_cell.length_b   1.000
_cell.length_c   1.000
_cell.angle_alpha   90.00
_cell.angle_beta   90.00
_cell.angle_gamma   90.00
#
_symmetry.space_group_name_H-M   'P 1'
#
loop_
_entity.id
_entity.type
_entity.pdbx_description
1 polymer ?
#
loop_
_entity_poly.entity_id
_entity_poly.type
_entity_poly.pdbx_seq_one_letter_code
_entity_poly.pdbx_strand_id
1 'polypeptide(L)'
;MNPSYWEKKYWLSDINFIIIGSGIVGLSTALFLKSKFPKKNIVIVEKGILPSGGSTKNAGFSCFGSLSEILSDLETHTNTEILDLVNERVIGLNLMRKTLGDDNIDYKKSGGYELFMDKESLIYDKCLENLKIINDLLSPIFKDDVYKVVSTPNCFSKLKPKCVFSQFEAQLD
;
A
#
# COMPACT_ATOMS: atom_id res chain seq x y z
N MET A 1 -5.97 1.55 -34.76
CA MET A 1 -4.70 1.29 -35.47
C MET A 1 -4.60 -0.22 -35.72
N ASN A 2 -4.33 -0.65 -36.94
CA ASN A 2 -4.07 -2.06 -37.21
C ASN A 2 -2.55 -2.30 -37.07
N PRO A 3 -2.12 -3.32 -36.32
CA PRO A 3 -0.70 -3.65 -36.22
C PRO A 3 -0.09 -4.00 -37.57
N SER A 4 1.13 -3.56 -37.81
CA SER A 4 1.92 -3.91 -39.00
C SER A 4 2.25 -5.41 -39.01
N TYR A 5 2.73 -5.91 -40.18
CA TYR A 5 3.20 -7.29 -40.30
C TYR A 5 4.29 -7.64 -39.27
N TRP A 6 5.24 -6.73 -39.03
CA TRP A 6 6.35 -6.96 -38.11
C TRP A 6 5.90 -6.96 -36.66
N GLU A 7 4.99 -6.05 -36.27
CA GLU A 7 4.37 -6.05 -34.93
C GLU A 7 3.60 -7.35 -34.69
N LYS A 8 2.82 -7.81 -35.64
CA LYS A 8 2.13 -9.10 -35.54
C LYS A 8 3.11 -10.26 -35.40
N LYS A 9 4.17 -10.29 -36.22
CA LYS A 9 5.14 -11.37 -36.21
C LYS A 9 6.01 -11.43 -34.98
N TYR A 10 6.46 -10.29 -34.46
CA TYR A 10 7.45 -10.27 -33.36
C TYR A 10 6.83 -10.03 -31.98
N TRP A 11 5.72 -9.32 -31.90
CA TRP A 11 5.12 -8.98 -30.61
C TRP A 11 3.82 -9.74 -30.32
N LEU A 12 3.08 -10.11 -31.35
CA LEU A 12 1.74 -10.69 -31.18
C LEU A 12 1.64 -12.15 -31.65
N SER A 13 2.75 -12.79 -32.04
CA SER A 13 2.76 -14.23 -32.34
C SER A 13 3.09 -15.04 -31.09
N ASP A 14 2.53 -16.23 -31.00
CA ASP A 14 2.82 -17.24 -29.98
C ASP A 14 2.58 -16.74 -28.53
N ILE A 15 1.59 -15.87 -28.34
CA ILE A 15 1.22 -15.35 -27.03
C ILE A 15 0.65 -16.48 -26.17
N ASN A 16 1.22 -16.65 -24.97
CA ASN A 16 0.75 -17.63 -24.01
C ASN A 16 -0.14 -17.01 -22.93
N PHE A 17 0.12 -15.74 -22.56
CA PHE A 17 -0.67 -15.01 -21.56
C PHE A 17 -0.92 -13.59 -22.04
N ILE A 18 -2.15 -13.14 -21.87
CA ILE A 18 -2.55 -11.73 -22.09
C ILE A 18 -3.02 -11.17 -20.74
N ILE A 19 -2.45 -10.04 -20.36
CA ILE A 19 -2.83 -9.29 -19.16
C ILE A 19 -3.46 -7.99 -19.60
N ILE A 20 -4.64 -7.69 -19.11
CA ILE A 20 -5.38 -6.47 -19.44
C ILE A 20 -5.15 -5.45 -18.32
N GLY A 21 -4.53 -4.33 -18.70
CA GLY A 21 -4.16 -3.23 -17.81
C GLY A 21 -2.73 -3.32 -17.30
N SER A 22 -2.01 -2.18 -17.37
CA SER A 22 -0.63 -2.02 -16.93
C SER A 22 -0.52 -1.32 -15.55
N GLY A 23 -1.55 -1.45 -14.72
CA GLY A 23 -1.48 -1.06 -13.32
C GLY A 23 -0.59 -1.99 -12.51
N ILE A 24 -0.38 -1.68 -11.21
CA ILE A 24 0.50 -2.44 -10.31
C ILE A 24 0.16 -3.94 -10.28
N VAL A 25 -1.12 -4.30 -10.32
CA VAL A 25 -1.57 -5.70 -10.32
C VAL A 25 -1.17 -6.39 -11.63
N GLY A 26 -1.41 -5.75 -12.77
CA GLY A 26 -1.08 -6.32 -14.09
C GLY A 26 0.43 -6.48 -14.27
N LEU A 27 1.22 -5.46 -13.91
CA LEU A 27 2.68 -5.51 -13.97
C LEU A 27 3.26 -6.57 -13.03
N SER A 28 2.78 -6.65 -11.79
CA SER A 28 3.20 -7.67 -10.84
C SER A 28 2.85 -9.07 -11.33
N THR A 29 1.64 -9.26 -11.88
CA THR A 29 1.21 -10.55 -12.45
C THR A 29 2.14 -10.97 -13.60
N ALA A 30 2.48 -10.04 -14.51
CA ALA A 30 3.39 -10.31 -15.61
C ALA A 30 4.77 -10.74 -15.11
N LEU A 31 5.29 -10.04 -14.12
CA LEU A 31 6.61 -10.28 -13.53
C LEU A 31 6.68 -11.67 -12.87
N PHE A 32 5.69 -12.02 -12.06
CA PHE A 32 5.63 -13.34 -11.43
C PHE A 32 5.35 -14.47 -12.43
N LEU A 33 4.50 -14.25 -13.42
CA LEU A 33 4.30 -15.22 -14.51
C LEU A 33 5.59 -15.44 -15.30
N LYS A 34 6.33 -14.37 -15.60
CA LYS A 34 7.61 -14.49 -16.33
C LYS A 34 8.68 -15.20 -15.51
N SER A 35 8.72 -14.97 -14.20
CA SER A 35 9.59 -15.71 -13.28
C SER A 35 9.24 -17.21 -13.24
N LYS A 36 7.95 -17.53 -13.16
CA LYS A 36 7.47 -18.92 -13.10
C LYS A 36 7.56 -19.65 -14.44
N PHE A 37 7.37 -18.93 -15.55
CA PHE A 37 7.34 -19.45 -16.91
C PHE A 37 8.27 -18.65 -17.83
N PRO A 38 9.61 -18.73 -17.65
CA PRO A 38 10.56 -17.84 -18.34
C PRO A 38 10.54 -17.94 -19.86
N LYS A 39 10.11 -19.10 -20.42
CA LYS A 39 10.04 -19.33 -21.86
C LYS A 39 8.69 -18.92 -22.49
N LYS A 40 7.71 -18.49 -21.67
CA LYS A 40 6.39 -18.11 -22.18
C LYS A 40 6.34 -16.64 -22.56
N ASN A 41 5.60 -16.36 -23.64
CA ASN A 41 5.35 -15.00 -24.12
C ASN A 41 4.17 -14.40 -23.37
N ILE A 42 4.40 -13.25 -22.76
CA ILE A 42 3.42 -12.51 -21.96
C ILE A 42 3.25 -11.15 -22.63
N VAL A 43 2.01 -10.77 -22.90
CA VAL A 43 1.66 -9.45 -23.44
C VAL A 43 0.78 -8.74 -22.43
N ILE A 44 1.12 -7.48 -22.15
CA ILE A 44 0.28 -6.58 -21.36
C ILE A 44 -0.38 -5.61 -22.32
N VAL A 45 -1.70 -5.50 -22.25
CA VAL A 45 -2.51 -4.59 -23.08
C VAL A 45 -3.03 -3.46 -22.19
N GLU A 46 -2.66 -2.23 -22.54
CA GLU A 46 -3.12 -1.03 -21.84
C GLU A 46 -4.06 -0.23 -22.75
N LYS A 47 -5.13 0.32 -22.16
CA LYS A 47 -6.13 1.12 -22.88
C LYS A 47 -5.56 2.45 -23.37
N GLY A 48 -4.72 3.08 -22.56
CA GLY A 48 -4.12 4.39 -22.82
C GLY A 48 -2.67 4.30 -23.30
N ILE A 49 -2.09 5.45 -23.64
CA ILE A 49 -0.65 5.57 -23.93
C ILE A 49 0.17 5.31 -22.67
N LEU A 50 -0.35 5.74 -21.51
CA LEU A 50 0.21 5.52 -20.18
C LEU A 50 -0.87 4.98 -19.25
N PRO A 51 -0.51 4.22 -18.20
CA PRO A 51 -1.44 3.82 -17.17
C PRO A 51 -2.09 5.05 -16.53
N SER A 52 -3.42 5.08 -16.47
CA SER A 52 -4.19 6.21 -15.91
C SER A 52 -5.16 5.79 -14.80
N GLY A 53 -5.04 4.55 -14.35
CA GLY A 53 -5.85 3.97 -13.29
C GLY A 53 -5.40 4.34 -11.88
N GLY A 54 -5.92 3.62 -10.87
CA GLY A 54 -5.63 3.84 -9.45
C GLY A 54 -4.15 3.78 -9.09
N SER A 55 -3.35 2.93 -9.79
CA SER A 55 -1.93 2.76 -9.50
C SER A 55 -1.08 4.03 -9.70
N THR A 56 -1.52 4.95 -10.54
CA THR A 56 -0.80 6.22 -10.82
C THR A 56 -1.43 7.43 -10.14
N LYS A 57 -2.39 7.21 -9.23
CA LYS A 57 -3.11 8.25 -8.50
C LYS A 57 -2.99 8.09 -6.99
N ASN A 58 -1.94 7.45 -6.54
CA ASN A 58 -1.63 7.27 -5.13
C ASN A 58 -0.82 8.45 -4.60
N ALA A 59 -0.90 8.66 -3.27
CA ALA A 59 -0.15 9.69 -2.58
C ALA A 59 1.25 9.22 -2.13
N GLY A 60 1.69 8.02 -2.53
CA GLY A 60 3.01 7.47 -2.17
C GLY A 60 3.12 7.02 -0.71
N PHE A 61 2.01 6.80 -0.02
CA PHE A 61 2.04 6.25 1.34
C PHE A 61 2.08 4.72 1.31
N SER A 62 3.03 4.17 2.02
CA SER A 62 3.11 2.76 2.34
C SER A 62 2.59 2.55 3.75
N CYS A 63 1.27 2.47 3.88
CA CYS A 63 0.56 2.26 5.13
C CYS A 63 -0.18 0.91 5.14
N PHE A 64 -0.41 0.40 6.32
CA PHE A 64 -1.16 -0.85 6.55
C PHE A 64 -2.52 -0.59 7.25
N GLY A 65 -2.85 0.65 7.53
CA GLY A 65 -4.05 1.16 8.18
C GLY A 65 -3.68 2.15 9.27
N SER A 66 -4.38 3.29 9.34
CA SER A 66 -4.26 4.21 10.47
C SER A 66 -5.00 3.66 11.69
N LEU A 67 -4.76 4.27 12.85
CA LEU A 67 -5.44 3.83 14.09
C LEU A 67 -6.96 3.94 13.98
N SER A 68 -7.46 5.04 13.39
CA SER A 68 -8.90 5.24 13.22
C SER A 68 -9.51 4.30 12.17
N GLU A 69 -8.77 3.97 11.10
CA GLU A 69 -9.21 2.98 10.10
C GLU A 69 -9.35 1.59 10.72
N ILE A 70 -8.33 1.12 11.44
CA ILE A 70 -8.39 -0.19 12.11
C ILE A 70 -9.52 -0.24 13.13
N LEU A 71 -9.73 0.84 13.89
CA LEU A 71 -10.82 0.93 14.85
C LEU A 71 -12.19 0.85 14.16
N SER A 72 -12.34 1.53 13.01
CA SER A 72 -13.57 1.46 12.20
C SER A 72 -13.78 0.07 11.59
N ASP A 73 -12.71 -0.55 11.11
CA ASP A 73 -12.79 -1.90 10.54
C ASP A 73 -13.19 -2.96 11.58
N LEU A 74 -12.78 -2.78 12.84
CA LEU A 74 -13.18 -3.65 13.96
C LEU A 74 -14.70 -3.59 14.28
N GLU A 75 -15.42 -2.58 13.80
CA GLU A 75 -16.88 -2.53 13.93
C GLU A 75 -17.58 -3.57 13.02
N THR A 76 -16.93 -4.02 11.96
CA THR A 76 -17.52 -4.90 10.92
C THR A 76 -16.74 -6.19 10.68
N HIS A 77 -15.49 -6.27 11.13
CA HIS A 77 -14.59 -7.40 10.94
C HIS A 77 -14.10 -7.96 12.28
N THR A 78 -13.71 -9.21 12.27
CA THR A 78 -13.12 -9.87 13.43
C THR A 78 -11.64 -9.48 13.60
N ASN A 79 -11.12 -9.64 14.82
CA ASN A 79 -9.70 -9.42 15.10
C ASN A 79 -8.78 -10.25 14.18
N THR A 80 -9.17 -11.47 13.84
CA THR A 80 -8.39 -12.34 12.95
C THR A 80 -8.34 -11.78 11.53
N GLU A 81 -9.47 -11.35 11.00
CA GLU A 81 -9.53 -10.77 9.64
C GLU A 81 -8.70 -9.48 9.54
N ILE A 82 -8.73 -8.63 10.57
CA ILE A 82 -7.89 -7.42 10.63
C ILE A 82 -6.41 -7.78 10.67
N LEU A 83 -6.04 -8.75 11.53
CA LEU A 83 -4.65 -9.19 11.66
C LEU A 83 -4.13 -9.79 10.35
N ASP A 84 -4.93 -10.61 9.69
CA ASP A 84 -4.59 -11.21 8.39
C ASP A 84 -4.40 -10.14 7.32
N LEU A 85 -5.32 -9.15 7.25
CA LEU A 85 -5.23 -8.05 6.29
C LEU A 85 -3.96 -7.21 6.50
N VAL A 86 -3.64 -6.84 7.74
CA VAL A 86 -2.43 -6.07 8.06
C VAL A 86 -1.18 -6.88 7.72
N ASN A 87 -1.17 -8.17 8.06
CA ASN A 87 -0.05 -9.06 7.75
C ASN A 87 0.19 -9.19 6.24
N GLU A 88 -0.87 -9.36 5.44
CA GLU A 88 -0.78 -9.41 3.99
C GLU A 88 -0.22 -8.10 3.40
N ARG A 89 -0.63 -6.94 3.91
CA ARG A 89 -0.10 -5.63 3.50
C ARG A 89 1.41 -5.52 3.79
N VAL A 90 1.84 -5.93 4.98
CA VAL A 90 3.26 -5.94 5.37
C VAL A 90 4.08 -6.91 4.50
N ILE A 91 3.57 -8.12 4.26
CA ILE A 91 4.22 -9.11 3.37
C ILE A 91 4.31 -8.54 1.95
N GLY A 92 3.22 -7.95 1.44
CA GLY A 92 3.19 -7.35 0.10
C GLY A 92 4.20 -6.22 -0.06
N LEU A 93 4.31 -5.32 0.91
CA LEU A 93 5.31 -4.25 0.92
C LEU A 93 6.73 -4.82 0.87
N ASN A 94 7.04 -5.79 1.73
CA ASN A 94 8.36 -6.39 1.77
C ASN A 94 8.71 -7.12 0.45
N LEU A 95 7.72 -7.77 -0.16
CA LEU A 95 7.88 -8.41 -1.47
C LEU A 95 8.14 -7.39 -2.57
N MET A 96 7.42 -6.27 -2.58
CA MET A 96 7.62 -5.17 -3.52
C MET A 96 9.03 -4.57 -3.38
N ARG A 97 9.47 -4.25 -2.17
CA ARG A 97 10.82 -3.74 -1.86
C ARG A 97 11.91 -4.72 -2.33
N LYS A 98 11.74 -6.02 -2.05
CA LYS A 98 12.68 -7.06 -2.49
C LYS A 98 12.74 -7.18 -4.01
N THR A 99 11.62 -6.99 -4.69
CA THR A 99 11.49 -7.19 -6.14
C THR A 99 12.00 -5.99 -6.93
N LEU A 100 11.68 -4.77 -6.48
CA LEU A 100 11.98 -3.54 -7.19
C LEU A 100 13.26 -2.86 -6.66
N GLY A 101 13.59 -3.06 -5.39
CA GLY A 101 14.67 -2.38 -4.69
C GLY A 101 14.24 -1.02 -4.11
N ASP A 102 14.67 -0.73 -2.90
CA ASP A 102 14.28 0.48 -2.16
C ASP A 102 14.67 1.78 -2.90
N ASP A 103 15.83 1.80 -3.54
CA ASP A 103 16.30 2.97 -4.30
C ASP A 103 15.44 3.26 -5.54
N ASN A 104 14.90 2.22 -6.18
CA ASN A 104 14.09 2.37 -7.39
C ASN A 104 12.67 2.86 -7.12
N ILE A 105 12.18 2.69 -5.90
CA ILE A 105 10.86 3.13 -5.46
C ILE A 105 10.96 4.27 -4.44
N ASP A 106 12.12 4.89 -4.30
CA ASP A 106 12.40 5.97 -3.33
C ASP A 106 11.84 5.69 -1.92
N TYR A 107 11.96 4.43 -1.47
CA TYR A 107 11.40 3.99 -0.19
C TYR A 107 12.09 4.67 0.98
N LYS A 108 11.30 5.41 1.79
CA LYS A 108 11.77 6.11 2.99
C LYS A 108 10.95 5.69 4.20
N LYS A 109 11.57 5.07 5.18
CA LYS A 109 10.95 4.73 6.45
C LYS A 109 10.82 5.99 7.32
N SER A 110 9.88 6.86 6.98
CA SER A 110 9.65 8.14 7.64
C SER A 110 8.67 8.07 8.82
N GLY A 111 7.94 6.97 8.95
CA GLY A 111 6.74 6.92 9.77
C GLY A 111 5.58 7.69 9.15
N GLY A 112 4.42 7.63 9.79
CA GLY A 112 3.20 8.32 9.38
C GLY A 112 2.52 9.02 10.55
N TYR A 113 1.93 10.17 10.29
CA TYR A 113 1.12 10.93 11.26
C TYR A 113 -0.35 10.87 10.86
N GLU A 114 -1.19 10.42 11.76
CA GLU A 114 -2.63 10.62 11.67
C GLU A 114 -3.00 11.87 12.45
N LEU A 115 -3.63 12.83 11.74
CA LEU A 115 -3.95 14.15 12.29
C LEU A 115 -5.46 14.26 12.53
N PHE A 116 -5.83 14.66 13.74
CA PHE A 116 -7.22 14.87 14.14
C PHE A 116 -7.47 16.34 14.41
N MET A 117 -8.33 16.95 13.61
CA MET A 117 -8.77 18.32 13.82
C MET A 117 -9.86 18.40 14.89
N ASP A 118 -10.17 19.60 15.38
CA ASP A 118 -11.16 19.78 16.47
C ASP A 118 -12.51 19.10 16.20
N LYS A 119 -12.98 19.10 14.96
CA LYS A 119 -14.21 18.41 14.55
C LYS A 119 -14.14 16.88 14.65
N GLU A 120 -12.93 16.33 14.74
CA GLU A 120 -12.65 14.89 14.83
C GLU A 120 -12.26 14.46 16.27
N SER A 121 -12.48 15.34 17.28
CA SER A 121 -12.11 15.08 18.66
C SER A 121 -12.74 13.80 19.21
N LEU A 122 -14.00 13.49 18.87
CA LEU A 122 -14.66 12.26 19.30
C LEU A 122 -14.02 11.00 18.74
N ILE A 123 -13.53 11.05 17.48
CA ILE A 123 -12.81 9.93 16.85
C ILE A 123 -11.46 9.76 17.56
N TYR A 124 -10.76 10.86 17.78
CA TYR A 124 -9.49 10.83 18.52
C TYR A 124 -9.64 10.22 19.91
N ASP A 125 -10.66 10.64 20.69
CA ASP A 125 -10.89 10.15 22.04
C ASP A 125 -11.18 8.62 22.01
N LYS A 126 -12.01 8.14 21.08
CA LYS A 126 -12.21 6.70 20.84
C LYS A 126 -10.90 5.97 20.48
N CYS A 127 -10.06 6.58 19.64
CA CYS A 127 -8.75 6.04 19.29
C CYS A 127 -7.86 5.89 20.53
N LEU A 128 -7.84 6.87 21.41
CA LEU A 128 -7.06 6.80 22.67
C LEU A 128 -7.54 5.67 23.60
N GLU A 129 -8.85 5.53 23.77
CA GLU A 129 -9.43 4.47 24.58
C GLU A 129 -9.05 3.08 24.10
N ASN A 130 -8.89 2.89 22.78
CA ASN A 130 -8.59 1.62 22.16
C ASN A 130 -7.12 1.44 21.73
N LEU A 131 -6.27 2.44 21.92
CA LEU A 131 -4.87 2.45 21.49
C LEU A 131 -4.10 1.21 21.94
N LYS A 132 -4.22 0.85 23.20
CA LYS A 132 -3.54 -0.33 23.75
C LYS A 132 -4.09 -1.62 23.16
N ILE A 133 -5.40 -1.74 23.04
CA ILE A 133 -6.06 -2.94 22.50
C ILE A 133 -5.59 -3.19 21.06
N ILE A 134 -5.50 -2.13 20.24
CA ILE A 134 -5.05 -2.24 18.86
C ILE A 134 -3.55 -2.55 18.76
N ASN A 135 -2.72 -1.93 19.60
CA ASN A 135 -1.29 -2.28 19.65
C ASN A 135 -1.09 -3.75 20.07
N ASP A 136 -1.82 -4.22 21.08
CA ASP A 136 -1.78 -5.62 21.52
C ASP A 136 -2.25 -6.57 20.41
N LEU A 137 -3.32 -6.20 19.68
CA LEU A 137 -3.80 -6.96 18.52
C LEU A 137 -2.74 -7.10 17.43
N LEU A 138 -2.00 -6.03 17.13
CA LEU A 138 -1.00 -6.01 16.05
C LEU A 138 0.38 -6.55 16.51
N SER A 139 0.56 -6.82 17.79
CA SER A 139 1.83 -7.31 18.36
C SER A 139 2.41 -8.58 17.73
N PRO A 140 1.62 -9.52 17.17
CA PRO A 140 2.17 -10.67 16.44
C PRO A 140 2.92 -10.30 15.15
N ILE A 141 2.60 -9.15 14.55
CA ILE A 141 3.22 -8.66 13.30
C ILE A 141 4.39 -7.72 13.62
N PHE A 142 4.20 -6.83 14.59
CA PHE A 142 5.16 -5.80 14.97
C PHE A 142 5.71 -6.05 16.37
N LYS A 143 7.02 -5.88 16.56
CA LYS A 143 7.67 -6.14 17.85
C LYS A 143 7.44 -5.05 18.88
N ASP A 144 7.11 -3.85 18.42
CA ASP A 144 6.87 -2.66 19.24
C ASP A 144 5.45 -2.13 19.05
N ASP A 145 5.04 -1.20 19.91
CA ASP A 145 3.78 -0.45 19.73
C ASP A 145 3.75 0.22 18.36
N VAL A 146 2.70 -0.07 17.63
CA VAL A 146 2.50 0.42 16.26
C VAL A 146 2.13 1.90 16.28
N TYR A 147 1.23 2.27 17.17
CA TYR A 147 0.70 3.63 17.29
C TYR A 147 1.08 4.24 18.63
N LYS A 148 1.50 5.51 18.58
CA LYS A 148 1.87 6.29 19.77
C LYS A 148 1.28 7.69 19.66
N VAL A 149 0.76 8.20 20.78
CA VAL A 149 0.37 9.60 20.89
C VAL A 149 1.62 10.46 20.93
N VAL A 150 1.66 11.47 20.10
CA VAL A 150 2.80 12.39 19.99
C VAL A 150 2.35 13.84 19.99
N SER A 151 3.28 14.74 20.35
CA SER A 151 3.06 16.17 20.19
C SER A 151 2.98 16.53 18.70
N THR A 152 2.14 17.52 18.38
CA THR A 152 2.00 18.02 17.01
C THR A 152 3.34 18.50 16.47
N PRO A 153 3.79 17.97 15.32
CA PRO A 153 5.00 18.46 14.66
C PRO A 153 4.92 19.93 14.30
N ASN A 154 6.06 20.64 14.35
CA ASN A 154 6.12 22.10 14.11
C ASN A 154 5.53 22.51 12.74
N CYS A 155 5.63 21.66 11.72
CA CYS A 155 5.04 21.91 10.40
C CYS A 155 3.51 22.03 10.43
N PHE A 156 2.84 21.45 11.42
CA PHE A 156 1.38 21.51 11.64
C PHE A 156 0.96 22.44 12.76
N SER A 157 1.89 23.17 13.38
CA SER A 157 1.64 24.01 14.58
C SER A 157 0.53 25.07 14.39
N LYS A 158 0.34 25.57 13.16
CA LYS A 158 -0.74 26.52 12.84
C LYS A 158 -2.13 25.88 12.92
N LEU A 159 -2.26 24.61 12.65
CA LEU A 159 -3.53 23.87 12.63
C LEU A 159 -3.87 23.26 13.99
N LYS A 160 -2.88 23.13 14.88
CA LYS A 160 -2.99 22.53 16.23
C LYS A 160 -3.76 21.20 16.27
N PRO A 161 -3.52 20.25 15.33
CA PRO A 161 -4.19 18.95 15.39
C PRO A 161 -3.70 18.13 16.57
N LYS A 162 -4.53 17.19 17.03
CA LYS A 162 -4.07 16.07 17.86
C LYS A 162 -3.42 15.04 16.93
N CYS A 163 -2.38 14.33 17.39
CA CYS A 163 -1.59 13.45 16.52
C CYS A 163 -1.40 12.07 17.12
N VAL A 164 -1.54 11.05 16.26
CA VAL A 164 -1.04 9.70 16.49
C VAL A 164 0.05 9.44 15.45
N PHE A 165 1.12 8.78 15.86
CA PHE A 165 2.27 8.46 15.01
C PHE A 165 2.47 6.97 14.94
N SER A 166 2.74 6.45 13.74
CA SER A 166 3.21 5.09 13.50
C SER A 166 4.62 5.11 12.92
N GLN A 167 5.55 4.41 13.58
CA GLN A 167 6.95 4.28 13.11
C GLN A 167 7.13 3.24 12.00
N PHE A 168 6.10 2.46 11.71
CA PHE A 168 6.16 1.34 10.74
C PHE A 168 5.67 1.74 9.35
N GLU A 169 5.10 2.92 9.22
CA GLU A 169 4.72 3.48 7.93
C GLU A 169 5.90 4.07 7.19
N ALA A 170 5.76 4.21 5.88
CA ALA A 170 6.80 4.69 5.01
C ALA A 170 6.22 5.50 3.83
N GLN A 171 7.10 6.20 3.15
CA GLN A 171 6.85 6.86 1.89
C GLN A 171 7.54 6.10 0.77
N LEU A 172 6.95 6.10 -0.42
CA LEU A 172 7.54 5.61 -1.66
C LEU A 172 7.02 6.41 -2.86
N ASP A 173 7.75 6.39 -3.99
CA ASP A 173 7.39 7.07 -5.23
C ASP A 173 7.25 6.07 -6.39
#